data_e492aa2645d9f68148dfb4cc341d2f2b
#
_entry.id   e492aa2645d9f68148dfb4cc341d2f2b
#
_cell.length_a   1.000
_cell.length_b   1.000
_cell.length_c   1.000
_cell.angle_alpha   90.00
_cell.angle_beta   90.00
_cell.angle_gamma   90.00
#
_symmetry.space_group_name_H-M   'P 1'
#
loop_
_entity.id
_entity.type
_entity.pdbx_description
1 polymer ?
#
loop_
_entity_poly.entity_id
_entity_poly.type
_entity_poly.pdbx_seq_one_letter_code
_entity_poly.pdbx_strand_id
1 'polypeptide(L)'
;VDVDPFGSPMPILDTAIQSLARRAILEVSATDTAALTGSSRTALLRRYGARVKTDGLAHDSGMRVLLACIARNAARHDRCIQPIMSIWDSHHLRVSMKVIKSVEISNKLEENLGWRISEPNKEEFQASIDAKLTPPSSMESLPMHCFLPLSYSVSRTDKRVSGPLWVGPIGDSEVMSSFTEEQAISMCTIKFEKDNLLSWVERDFELQKRKVLRSIRYIEQEAEVADCGNLILTDDFDSWLNQGSPPSPNKMIELIKEKGFKAARSHYSKPSFRTDAPWDIIVECLNKSQPPM
;
A
#
# COMPACT_ATOMS: atom_id res chain seq x y z
N VAL A 1 15.74 -15.11 -1.65
CA VAL A 1 16.77 -14.05 -1.53
C VAL A 1 16.19 -12.91 -0.71
N ASP A 2 16.97 -12.42 0.23
CA ASP A 2 16.64 -11.26 1.06
C ASP A 2 17.59 -10.10 0.74
N VAL A 3 17.02 -8.95 0.39
CA VAL A 3 17.71 -7.71 0.05
C VAL A 3 17.37 -6.68 1.13
N ASP A 4 18.24 -6.55 2.11
CA ASP A 4 18.03 -5.70 3.30
C ASP A 4 19.19 -4.69 3.51
N PRO A 5 19.39 -3.74 2.62
CA PRO A 5 20.44 -2.73 2.75
C PRO A 5 20.03 -1.60 3.69
N PHE A 6 21.01 -0.89 4.25
CA PHE A 6 20.77 0.44 4.76
C PHE A 6 20.49 1.42 3.60
N GLY A 7 19.32 2.06 3.60
CA GLY A 7 18.91 3.01 2.57
C GLY A 7 18.15 2.38 1.42
N SER A 8 18.61 2.62 0.20
CA SER A 8 17.92 2.18 -1.03
C SER A 8 18.39 0.81 -1.50
N PRO A 9 17.48 -0.12 -1.84
CA PRO A 9 17.84 -1.42 -2.41
C PRO A 9 18.29 -1.35 -3.87
N MET A 10 18.07 -0.23 -4.55
CA MET A 10 18.26 -0.10 -5.99
C MET A 10 19.67 -0.50 -6.49
N PRO A 11 20.77 -0.22 -5.77
CA PRO A 11 22.12 -0.57 -6.26
C PRO A 11 22.38 -2.08 -6.39
N ILE A 12 21.69 -2.92 -5.59
CA ILE A 12 21.92 -4.37 -5.55
C ILE A 12 20.74 -5.17 -6.12
N LEU A 13 19.64 -4.51 -6.43
CA LEU A 13 18.39 -5.15 -6.83
C LEU A 13 18.52 -5.96 -8.12
N ASP A 14 19.22 -5.44 -9.13
CA ASP A 14 19.39 -6.11 -10.42
C ASP A 14 20.16 -7.43 -10.26
N THR A 15 21.27 -7.42 -9.53
CA THR A 15 22.07 -8.62 -9.24
C THR A 15 21.29 -9.64 -8.42
N ALA A 16 20.50 -9.17 -7.43
CA ALA A 16 19.64 -10.04 -6.63
C ALA A 16 18.63 -10.77 -7.52
N ILE A 17 17.96 -10.06 -8.42
CA ILE A 17 16.97 -10.63 -9.35
C ILE A 17 17.61 -11.63 -10.31
N GLN A 18 18.80 -11.35 -10.83
CA GLN A 18 19.54 -12.29 -11.71
C GLN A 18 19.85 -13.60 -10.99
N SER A 19 20.16 -13.57 -9.71
CA SER A 19 20.53 -14.75 -8.92
C SER A 19 19.35 -15.69 -8.59
N LEU A 20 18.11 -15.25 -8.83
CA LEU A 20 16.92 -16.03 -8.47
C LEU A 20 16.75 -17.29 -9.32
N ALA A 21 16.25 -18.36 -8.71
CA ALA A 21 15.75 -19.53 -9.42
C ALA A 21 14.53 -19.17 -10.31
N ARG A 22 14.05 -20.13 -11.15
CA ARG A 22 12.88 -19.89 -12.04
C ARG A 22 11.63 -19.49 -11.29
N ARG A 23 11.48 -20.00 -10.05
CA ARG A 23 10.46 -19.59 -9.07
C ARG A 23 11.20 -19.38 -7.76
N ALA A 24 11.01 -18.22 -7.17
CA ALA A 24 11.71 -17.85 -5.94
C ALA A 24 10.86 -16.88 -5.11
N ILE A 25 11.20 -16.77 -3.85
CA ILE A 25 10.75 -15.67 -2.99
C ILE A 25 11.86 -14.62 -2.96
N LEU A 26 11.47 -13.38 -3.17
CA LEU A 26 12.32 -12.20 -3.02
C LEU A 26 11.73 -11.32 -1.93
N GLU A 27 12.56 -11.00 -0.97
CA GLU A 27 12.29 -10.01 0.08
C GLU A 27 13.12 -8.76 -0.21
N VAL A 28 12.52 -7.60 -0.12
CA VAL A 28 13.22 -6.32 -0.34
C VAL A 28 12.84 -5.34 0.72
N SER A 29 13.83 -4.83 1.44
CA SER A 29 13.68 -3.73 2.40
C SER A 29 14.20 -2.42 1.84
N ALA A 30 13.62 -1.31 2.28
CA ALA A 30 14.09 0.05 2.04
C ALA A 30 13.91 0.90 3.29
N THR A 31 14.96 1.63 3.66
CA THR A 31 14.94 2.56 4.81
C THR A 31 15.13 4.02 4.39
N ASP A 32 15.26 4.31 3.09
CA ASP A 32 15.30 5.67 2.57
C ASP A 32 13.90 6.27 2.37
N THR A 33 13.10 6.18 3.43
CA THR A 33 11.68 6.55 3.46
C THR A 33 11.44 8.03 3.10
N ALA A 34 12.36 8.93 3.42
CA ALA A 34 12.29 10.34 3.00
C ALA A 34 12.28 10.49 1.46
N ALA A 35 12.99 9.62 0.72
CA ALA A 35 12.90 9.59 -0.73
C ALA A 35 11.53 9.04 -1.15
N LEU A 36 11.15 7.85 -0.67
CA LEU A 36 9.94 7.14 -1.10
C LEU A 36 8.64 7.89 -0.76
N THR A 37 8.59 8.68 0.32
CA THR A 37 7.43 9.54 0.63
C THR A 37 7.40 10.87 -0.13
N GLY A 38 8.38 11.13 -1.01
CA GLY A 38 8.44 12.36 -1.78
C GLY A 38 9.02 13.57 -1.03
N SER A 39 9.38 13.44 0.25
CA SER A 39 10.01 14.51 1.03
C SER A 39 11.39 14.90 0.44
N SER A 40 12.12 13.92 -0.10
CA SER A 40 13.37 14.14 -0.85
C SER A 40 13.18 13.85 -2.35
N ARG A 41 12.52 14.78 -3.06
CA ARG A 41 12.11 14.64 -4.47
C ARG A 41 13.26 14.30 -5.42
N THR A 42 14.40 14.94 -5.26
CA THR A 42 15.57 14.71 -6.12
C THR A 42 16.16 13.31 -5.93
N ALA A 43 16.18 12.81 -4.70
CA ALA A 43 16.62 11.46 -4.41
C ALA A 43 15.62 10.43 -4.95
N LEU A 44 14.32 10.66 -4.80
CA LEU A 44 13.27 9.82 -5.35
C LEU A 44 13.39 9.70 -6.88
N LEU A 45 13.49 10.83 -7.58
CA LEU A 45 13.63 10.83 -9.03
C LEU A 45 14.90 10.11 -9.47
N ARG A 46 16.05 10.39 -8.83
CA ARG A 46 17.33 9.80 -9.20
C ARG A 46 17.41 8.29 -8.95
N ARG A 47 16.89 7.82 -7.81
CA ARG A 47 16.98 6.41 -7.40
C ARG A 47 15.89 5.55 -8.00
N TYR A 48 14.65 6.06 -7.99
CA TYR A 48 13.46 5.28 -8.33
C TYR A 48 12.80 5.69 -9.65
N GLY A 49 13.23 6.81 -10.25
CA GLY A 49 12.66 7.30 -11.50
C GLY A 49 11.18 7.70 -11.37
N ALA A 50 10.75 8.09 -10.17
CA ALA A 50 9.37 8.37 -9.84
C ALA A 50 9.21 9.70 -9.09
N ARG A 51 7.97 10.10 -8.92
CA ARG A 51 7.57 11.21 -8.06
C ARG A 51 6.44 10.76 -7.13
N VAL A 52 6.34 11.35 -5.96
CA VAL A 52 5.27 11.09 -4.98
C VAL A 52 4.79 12.43 -4.44
N LYS A 53 3.46 12.63 -4.43
CA LYS A 53 2.83 13.74 -3.73
C LYS A 53 2.98 13.49 -2.22
N THR A 54 3.50 14.48 -1.51
CA THR A 54 3.66 14.42 -0.05
C THR A 54 2.32 14.75 0.61
N ASP A 55 1.45 13.76 0.70
CA ASP A 55 0.12 13.82 1.31
C ASP A 55 -0.11 12.66 2.28
N GLY A 56 -1.34 12.44 2.72
CA GLY A 56 -1.71 11.33 3.59
C GLY A 56 -1.38 9.95 3.01
N LEU A 57 -1.39 9.81 1.69
CA LEU A 57 -1.14 8.56 0.96
C LEU A 57 0.33 8.38 0.52
N ALA A 58 1.24 9.25 0.97
CA ALA A 58 2.64 9.20 0.53
C ALA A 58 3.32 7.86 0.84
N HIS A 59 2.97 7.22 1.96
CA HIS A 59 3.51 5.90 2.33
C HIS A 59 3.03 4.79 1.38
N ASP A 60 1.73 4.72 1.09
CA ASP A 60 1.19 3.77 0.11
C ASP A 60 1.78 4.00 -1.28
N SER A 61 1.86 5.26 -1.71
CA SER A 61 2.48 5.62 -3.00
C SER A 61 3.95 5.23 -3.07
N GLY A 62 4.72 5.45 -2.00
CA GLY A 62 6.13 5.08 -1.93
C GLY A 62 6.36 3.58 -1.98
N MET A 63 5.54 2.81 -1.26
CA MET A 63 5.55 1.35 -1.32
C MET A 63 5.27 0.86 -2.75
N ARG A 64 4.25 1.40 -3.41
CA ARG A 64 3.90 1.07 -4.80
C ARG A 64 4.97 1.51 -5.79
N VAL A 65 5.71 2.59 -5.53
CA VAL A 65 6.90 2.98 -6.32
C VAL A 65 8.00 1.93 -6.18
N LEU A 66 8.27 1.42 -4.98
CA LEU A 66 9.24 0.35 -4.79
C LEU A 66 8.83 -0.92 -5.55
N LEU A 67 7.57 -1.37 -5.43
CA LEU A 67 7.04 -2.50 -6.19
C LEU A 67 7.19 -2.31 -7.70
N ALA A 68 6.87 -1.11 -8.24
CA ALA A 68 7.05 -0.79 -9.66
C ALA A 68 8.50 -0.87 -10.11
N CYS A 69 9.44 -0.42 -9.27
CA CYS A 69 10.87 -0.52 -9.57
C CYS A 69 11.34 -1.99 -9.60
N ILE A 70 10.90 -2.80 -8.65
CA ILE A 70 11.21 -4.23 -8.61
C ILE A 70 10.61 -4.93 -9.85
N ALA A 71 9.35 -4.66 -10.17
CA ALA A 71 8.66 -5.23 -11.33
C ALA A 71 9.38 -4.92 -12.65
N ARG A 72 9.77 -3.65 -12.86
CA ARG A 72 10.53 -3.22 -14.06
C ARG A 72 11.91 -3.87 -14.14
N ASN A 73 12.60 -4.01 -13.01
CA ASN A 73 13.88 -4.73 -12.99
C ASN A 73 13.69 -6.22 -13.26
N ALA A 74 12.68 -6.87 -12.70
CA ALA A 74 12.36 -8.27 -12.95
C ALA A 74 12.02 -8.54 -14.42
N ALA A 75 11.24 -7.67 -15.04
CA ALA A 75 10.84 -7.81 -16.44
C ALA A 75 12.02 -7.77 -17.42
N ARG A 76 13.10 -7.03 -17.13
CA ARG A 76 14.34 -7.05 -17.93
C ARG A 76 15.00 -8.44 -18.01
N HIS A 77 14.66 -9.32 -17.07
CA HIS A 77 15.16 -10.68 -16.96
C HIS A 77 14.08 -11.73 -17.24
N ASP A 78 13.03 -11.36 -17.99
CA ASP A 78 11.87 -12.19 -18.30
C ASP A 78 11.18 -12.74 -17.04
N ARG A 79 11.13 -11.95 -15.98
CA ARG A 79 10.54 -12.32 -14.70
C ARG A 79 9.39 -11.39 -14.37
N CYS A 80 8.37 -11.94 -13.72
CA CYS A 80 7.27 -11.17 -13.15
C CYS A 80 7.26 -11.30 -11.63
N ILE A 81 6.69 -10.33 -10.96
CA ILE A 81 6.47 -10.33 -9.52
C ILE A 81 4.99 -10.57 -9.20
N GLN A 82 4.76 -11.24 -8.08
CA GLN A 82 3.46 -11.39 -7.45
C GLN A 82 3.64 -11.03 -5.98
N PRO A 83 3.22 -9.84 -5.55
CA PRO A 83 3.34 -9.43 -4.14
C PRO A 83 2.63 -10.42 -3.22
N ILE A 84 3.29 -10.79 -2.13
CA ILE A 84 2.76 -11.66 -1.09
C ILE A 84 2.32 -10.82 0.10
N MET A 85 3.17 -9.85 0.48
CA MET A 85 2.94 -8.96 1.60
C MET A 85 3.77 -7.68 1.43
N SER A 86 3.17 -6.54 1.68
CA SER A 86 3.83 -5.24 1.59
C SER A 86 3.54 -4.46 2.87
N ILE A 87 4.58 -4.18 3.65
CA ILE A 87 4.47 -3.58 4.97
C ILE A 87 5.27 -2.29 5.00
N TRP A 88 4.68 -1.27 5.59
CA TRP A 88 5.36 -0.04 5.98
C TRP A 88 5.17 0.20 7.48
N ASP A 89 6.25 0.12 8.23
CA ASP A 89 6.25 0.46 9.64
C ASP A 89 7.35 1.49 9.95
N SER A 90 6.94 2.65 10.45
CA SER A 90 7.83 3.75 10.86
C SER A 90 8.78 4.17 9.73
N HIS A 91 10.05 3.83 9.84
CA HIS A 91 11.11 4.13 8.87
C HIS A 91 11.54 2.91 8.06
N HIS A 92 10.77 1.84 8.08
CA HIS A 92 11.09 0.59 7.43
C HIS A 92 9.97 0.17 6.48
N LEU A 93 10.32 -0.05 5.23
CA LEU A 93 9.45 -0.59 4.21
C LEU A 93 10.00 -1.95 3.81
N ARG A 94 9.13 -2.97 3.82
CA ARG A 94 9.48 -4.32 3.39
C ARG A 94 8.39 -4.87 2.48
N VAL A 95 8.81 -5.42 1.35
CA VAL A 95 7.92 -6.09 0.39
C VAL A 95 8.41 -7.50 0.13
N SER A 96 7.50 -8.46 0.23
CA SER A 96 7.71 -9.87 -0.03
C SER A 96 6.95 -10.26 -1.29
N MET A 97 7.58 -11.02 -2.19
CA MET A 97 6.94 -11.41 -3.45
C MET A 97 7.41 -12.76 -3.98
N LYS A 98 6.53 -13.45 -4.69
CA LYS A 98 6.91 -14.53 -5.58
C LYS A 98 7.48 -13.92 -6.86
N VAL A 99 8.64 -14.42 -7.31
CA VAL A 99 9.24 -14.04 -8.59
C VAL A 99 9.24 -15.27 -9.49
N ILE A 100 8.65 -15.12 -10.69
CA ILE A 100 8.46 -16.23 -11.63
C ILE A 100 9.07 -15.84 -12.97
N LYS A 101 9.84 -16.75 -13.59
CA LYS A 101 10.36 -16.53 -14.94
C LYS A 101 9.25 -16.87 -15.97
N SER A 102 8.75 -15.84 -16.66
CA SER A 102 7.72 -15.95 -17.70
C SER A 102 7.77 -14.72 -18.61
N VAL A 103 8.16 -14.89 -19.85
CA VAL A 103 8.14 -13.85 -20.89
C VAL A 103 6.73 -13.33 -21.13
N GLU A 104 5.76 -14.24 -21.19
CA GLU A 104 4.35 -13.90 -21.46
C GLU A 104 3.81 -12.91 -20.40
N ILE A 105 4.02 -13.21 -19.10
CA ILE A 105 3.54 -12.34 -18.02
C ILE A 105 4.38 -11.07 -17.96
N SER A 106 5.68 -11.13 -18.21
CA SER A 106 6.56 -9.95 -18.22
C SER A 106 6.15 -8.95 -19.30
N ASN A 107 5.63 -9.42 -20.45
CA ASN A 107 5.12 -8.54 -21.51
C ASN A 107 3.85 -7.78 -21.12
N LYS A 108 3.15 -8.21 -20.06
CA LYS A 108 1.96 -7.54 -19.50
C LYS A 108 2.29 -6.60 -18.34
N LEU A 109 3.57 -6.25 -18.16
CA LEU A 109 4.01 -5.40 -17.06
C LEU A 109 3.21 -4.09 -16.98
N GLU A 110 2.90 -3.46 -18.12
CA GLU A 110 2.19 -2.19 -18.18
C GLU A 110 0.80 -2.24 -17.55
N GLU A 111 0.13 -3.40 -17.53
CA GLU A 111 -1.19 -3.59 -16.91
C GLU A 111 -1.15 -3.35 -15.38
N ASN A 112 0.03 -3.51 -14.77
CA ASN A 112 0.25 -3.34 -13.33
C ASN A 112 0.98 -2.04 -12.98
N LEU A 113 1.26 -1.18 -13.96
CA LEU A 113 1.90 0.11 -13.75
C LEU A 113 0.93 1.26 -14.07
N GLY A 114 1.08 2.35 -13.34
CA GLY A 114 0.22 3.51 -13.56
C GLY A 114 0.64 4.71 -12.71
N TRP A 115 -0.32 5.59 -12.55
CA TRP A 115 -0.20 6.84 -11.81
C TRP A 115 -1.29 6.89 -10.75
N ARG A 116 -0.99 7.41 -9.57
CA ARG A 116 -2.02 7.89 -8.65
C ARG A 116 -2.21 9.38 -8.87
N ILE A 117 -3.43 9.82 -9.04
CA ILE A 117 -3.78 11.23 -9.10
C ILE A 117 -4.66 11.60 -7.91
N SER A 118 -4.35 12.70 -7.24
CA SER A 118 -5.19 13.27 -6.19
C SER A 118 -6.18 14.25 -6.81
N GLU A 119 -7.40 14.28 -6.30
CA GLU A 119 -8.45 15.19 -6.76
C GLU A 119 -8.63 15.10 -8.29
N PRO A 120 -8.96 13.92 -8.83
CA PRO A 120 -9.11 13.74 -10.27
C PRO A 120 -10.28 14.57 -10.81
N ASN A 121 -10.16 15.03 -12.04
CA ASN A 121 -11.28 15.56 -12.80
C ASN A 121 -12.14 14.41 -13.39
N LYS A 122 -13.25 14.75 -14.05
CA LYS A 122 -14.18 13.77 -14.64
C LYS A 122 -13.52 12.87 -15.69
N GLU A 123 -12.65 13.43 -16.54
CA GLU A 123 -11.96 12.68 -17.60
C GLU A 123 -10.95 11.71 -16.99
N GLU A 124 -10.18 12.13 -16.00
CA GLU A 124 -9.23 11.30 -15.26
C GLU A 124 -9.94 10.17 -14.51
N PHE A 125 -11.06 10.47 -13.86
CA PHE A 125 -11.84 9.47 -13.15
C PHE A 125 -12.47 8.46 -14.12
N GLN A 126 -13.03 8.90 -15.27
CA GLN A 126 -13.54 8.00 -16.30
C GLN A 126 -12.43 7.11 -16.85
N ALA A 127 -11.25 7.63 -17.13
CA ALA A 127 -10.11 6.82 -17.57
C ALA A 127 -9.70 5.76 -16.55
N SER A 128 -9.82 6.04 -15.26
CA SER A 128 -9.59 5.06 -14.19
C SER A 128 -10.62 3.91 -14.21
N ILE A 129 -11.90 4.25 -14.42
CA ILE A 129 -12.99 3.26 -14.53
C ILE A 129 -12.80 2.40 -15.80
N ASP A 130 -12.53 3.01 -16.95
CA ASP A 130 -12.32 2.31 -18.21
C ASP A 130 -11.14 1.35 -18.16
N ALA A 131 -10.09 1.72 -17.43
CA ALA A 131 -8.93 0.86 -17.15
C ALA A 131 -9.18 -0.19 -16.04
N LYS A 132 -10.37 -0.23 -15.44
CA LYS A 132 -10.74 -1.13 -14.33
C LYS A 132 -9.86 -0.99 -13.09
N LEU A 133 -9.26 0.18 -12.90
CA LEU A 133 -8.46 0.52 -11.72
C LEU A 133 -9.30 1.06 -10.57
N THR A 134 -10.53 1.49 -10.88
CA THR A 134 -11.53 1.96 -9.92
C THR A 134 -12.88 1.35 -10.27
N PRO A 135 -13.69 0.91 -9.30
CA PRO A 135 -15.05 0.44 -9.54
C PRO A 135 -15.90 1.51 -10.24
N PRO A 136 -16.82 1.12 -11.14
CA PRO A 136 -17.74 2.06 -11.77
C PRO A 136 -18.53 2.85 -10.73
N SER A 137 -18.59 4.17 -10.89
CA SER A 137 -19.22 5.10 -9.97
C SER A 137 -19.78 6.29 -10.73
N SER A 138 -20.73 7.02 -10.14
CA SER A 138 -21.26 8.25 -10.70
C SER A 138 -20.17 9.34 -10.78
N MET A 139 -20.27 10.20 -11.80
CA MET A 139 -19.39 11.36 -11.97
C MET A 139 -19.86 12.58 -11.17
N GLU A 140 -20.90 12.44 -10.35
CA GLU A 140 -21.41 13.54 -9.52
C GLU A 140 -20.52 13.80 -8.30
N SER A 141 -19.99 12.72 -7.73
CA SER A 141 -19.07 12.77 -6.61
C SER A 141 -17.71 12.21 -7.07
N LEU A 142 -16.74 13.08 -7.32
CA LEU A 142 -15.39 12.67 -7.68
C LEU A 142 -14.63 12.16 -6.45
N PRO A 143 -13.79 11.11 -6.60
CA PRO A 143 -13.04 10.57 -5.48
C PRO A 143 -11.90 11.50 -5.03
N MET A 144 -11.41 11.32 -3.81
CA MET A 144 -10.23 12.04 -3.32
C MET A 144 -8.98 11.71 -4.14
N HIS A 145 -8.89 10.51 -4.65
CA HIS A 145 -7.83 10.06 -5.55
C HIS A 145 -8.31 8.86 -6.38
N CYS A 146 -7.66 8.63 -7.51
CA CYS A 146 -7.81 7.39 -8.28
C CYS A 146 -6.47 6.98 -8.91
N PHE A 147 -6.43 5.79 -9.50
CA PHE A 147 -5.31 5.34 -10.31
C PHE A 147 -5.61 5.53 -11.80
N LEU A 148 -4.58 5.92 -12.55
CA LEU A 148 -4.63 6.01 -14.00
C LEU A 148 -3.69 4.98 -14.60
N PRO A 149 -4.02 4.38 -15.76
CA PRO A 149 -3.12 3.44 -16.43
C PRO A 149 -1.83 4.15 -16.86
N LEU A 150 -0.73 3.39 -17.03
CA LEU A 150 0.56 3.95 -17.44
C LEU A 150 0.48 4.68 -18.79
N SER A 151 -0.41 4.25 -19.68
CA SER A 151 -0.66 4.86 -21.01
C SER A 151 -1.32 6.23 -20.92
N TYR A 152 -1.89 6.62 -19.78
CA TYR A 152 -2.49 7.94 -19.60
C TYR A 152 -1.42 9.03 -19.56
N SER A 153 -1.59 10.08 -20.37
CA SER A 153 -0.62 11.16 -20.46
C SER A 153 -0.72 12.13 -19.29
N VAL A 154 0.27 12.08 -18.39
CA VAL A 154 0.35 12.97 -17.24
C VAL A 154 1.43 14.04 -17.41
N SER A 155 1.13 15.29 -17.09
CA SER A 155 2.13 16.35 -17.14
C SER A 155 3.22 16.15 -16.07
N ARG A 156 4.47 16.41 -16.45
CA ARG A 156 5.61 16.38 -15.52
C ARG A 156 5.51 17.43 -14.42
N THR A 157 4.80 18.51 -14.67
CA THR A 157 4.61 19.63 -13.74
C THR A 157 3.38 19.48 -12.85
N ASP A 158 2.49 18.52 -13.13
CA ASP A 158 1.30 18.29 -12.32
C ASP A 158 1.68 17.73 -10.94
N LYS A 159 1.45 18.54 -9.91
CA LYS A 159 1.78 18.22 -8.52
C LYS A 159 0.82 17.22 -7.87
N ARG A 160 -0.32 16.92 -8.53
CA ARG A 160 -1.32 15.97 -8.05
C ARG A 160 -0.89 14.53 -8.28
N VAL A 161 0.06 14.29 -9.18
CA VAL A 161 0.43 12.97 -9.69
C VAL A 161 1.56 12.35 -8.89
N SER A 162 1.39 11.07 -8.51
CA SER A 162 2.43 10.17 -7.99
C SER A 162 2.67 9.01 -8.96
N GLY A 163 3.91 8.60 -9.15
CA GLY A 163 4.29 7.47 -9.99
C GLY A 163 5.48 7.77 -10.92
N PRO A 164 5.77 6.85 -11.87
CA PRO A 164 5.04 5.59 -12.09
C PRO A 164 5.13 4.67 -10.88
N LEU A 165 4.01 4.01 -10.59
CA LEU A 165 3.86 3.14 -9.43
C LEU A 165 3.06 1.86 -9.77
N TRP A 166 3.10 0.89 -8.87
CA TRP A 166 2.37 -0.36 -8.98
C TRP A 166 0.88 -0.15 -8.67
N VAL A 167 0.00 -0.49 -9.59
CA VAL A 167 -1.46 -0.38 -9.43
C VAL A 167 -2.14 -1.72 -9.14
N GLY A 168 -1.40 -2.83 -9.26
CA GLY A 168 -1.89 -4.16 -8.94
C GLY A 168 -2.02 -4.43 -7.43
N PRO A 169 -2.34 -5.69 -7.06
CA PRO A 169 -2.43 -6.15 -5.67
C PRO A 169 -1.13 -5.88 -4.90
N ILE A 170 -1.27 -5.61 -3.59
CA ILE A 170 -0.13 -5.36 -2.69
C ILE A 170 0.23 -6.58 -1.84
N GLY A 171 -0.55 -7.63 -1.92
CA GLY A 171 -0.37 -8.86 -1.17
C GLY A 171 -1.20 -10.02 -1.72
N ASP A 172 -0.94 -11.19 -1.17
CA ASP A 172 -1.67 -12.43 -1.42
C ASP A 172 -2.62 -12.66 -0.24
N SER A 173 -3.92 -12.64 -0.50
CA SER A 173 -4.97 -12.73 0.53
C SER A 173 -4.85 -14.01 1.36
N GLU A 174 -4.53 -15.15 0.74
CA GLU A 174 -4.37 -16.43 1.42
C GLU A 174 -3.18 -16.40 2.40
N VAL A 175 -2.04 -15.87 1.94
CA VAL A 175 -0.84 -15.76 2.79
C VAL A 175 -1.05 -14.75 3.91
N MET A 176 -1.59 -13.57 3.61
CA MET A 176 -1.81 -12.54 4.63
C MET A 176 -2.80 -12.99 5.71
N SER A 177 -3.87 -13.70 5.35
CA SER A 177 -4.85 -14.24 6.31
C SER A 177 -4.28 -15.35 7.20
N SER A 178 -3.22 -16.03 6.76
CA SER A 178 -2.52 -17.04 7.56
C SER A 178 -1.56 -16.45 8.59
N PHE A 179 -1.25 -15.16 8.50
CA PHE A 179 -0.30 -14.46 9.37
C PHE A 179 -0.98 -14.00 10.66
N THR A 180 -1.17 -14.92 11.60
CA THR A 180 -1.90 -14.66 12.85
C THR A 180 -1.01 -14.18 13.99
N GLU A 181 -1.62 -13.53 15.00
CA GLU A 181 -0.91 -13.14 16.23
C GLU A 181 -0.23 -14.34 16.91
N GLU A 182 -0.89 -15.50 16.94
CA GLU A 182 -0.37 -16.72 17.56
C GLU A 182 0.91 -17.21 16.86
N GLN A 183 0.90 -17.26 15.54
CA GLN A 183 2.08 -17.62 14.76
C GLN A 183 3.21 -16.62 14.96
N ALA A 184 2.92 -15.33 14.94
CA ALA A 184 3.93 -14.30 15.16
C ALA A 184 4.56 -14.40 16.55
N ILE A 185 3.77 -14.62 17.59
CA ILE A 185 4.28 -14.84 18.96
C ILE A 185 5.17 -16.09 19.01
N SER A 186 4.77 -17.19 18.35
CA SER A 186 5.55 -18.42 18.35
C SER A 186 6.89 -18.29 17.61
N MET A 187 6.92 -17.51 16.54
CA MET A 187 8.12 -17.30 15.70
C MET A 187 9.05 -16.20 16.23
N CYS A 188 8.50 -15.18 16.90
CA CYS A 188 9.24 -14.02 17.38
C CYS A 188 9.59 -14.11 18.87
N THR A 189 9.70 -15.32 19.45
CA THR A 189 10.03 -15.47 20.86
C THR A 189 11.50 -15.11 21.10
N ILE A 190 11.78 -13.83 21.33
CA ILE A 190 13.00 -13.45 22.02
C ILE A 190 12.79 -13.93 23.47
N LYS A 191 13.44 -15.03 23.83
CA LYS A 191 13.50 -15.49 25.22
C LYS A 191 14.39 -14.54 25.99
N PHE A 192 13.81 -13.51 26.57
CA PHE A 192 14.46 -12.80 27.65
C PHE A 192 14.32 -13.66 28.90
N GLU A 193 15.43 -13.98 29.55
CA GLU A 193 15.41 -14.51 30.91
C GLU A 193 14.86 -13.40 31.81
N LYS A 194 13.63 -13.57 32.30
CA LYS A 194 12.88 -12.57 33.07
C LYS A 194 13.61 -12.07 34.31
N ASP A 195 14.51 -12.86 34.86
CA ASP A 195 15.14 -12.63 36.16
C ASP A 195 16.22 -11.55 36.15
N ASN A 196 16.62 -11.06 34.97
CA ASN A 196 17.69 -10.06 34.82
C ASN A 196 17.27 -8.77 34.08
N LEU A 197 15.99 -8.59 33.77
CA LEU A 197 15.54 -7.39 33.06
C LEU A 197 15.27 -6.24 34.05
N LEU A 198 15.85 -5.07 33.77
CA LEU A 198 15.48 -3.85 34.46
C LEU A 198 14.01 -3.52 34.16
N SER A 199 13.26 -3.04 35.14
CA SER A 199 11.83 -2.79 35.06
C SER A 199 11.40 -1.86 33.90
N TRP A 200 12.27 -0.97 33.45
CA TRP A 200 12.02 -0.12 32.27
C TRP A 200 12.16 -0.89 30.95
N VAL A 201 13.06 -1.86 30.87
CA VAL A 201 13.24 -2.72 29.70
C VAL A 201 12.03 -3.63 29.54
N GLU A 202 11.51 -4.18 30.63
CA GLU A 202 10.31 -5.02 30.62
C GLU A 202 9.08 -4.21 30.17
N ARG A 203 8.90 -2.99 30.66
CA ARG A 203 7.81 -2.10 30.25
C ARG A 203 7.90 -1.69 28.80
N ASP A 204 9.09 -1.40 28.29
CA ASP A 204 9.31 -1.02 26.89
C ASP A 204 9.08 -2.23 25.96
N PHE A 205 9.49 -3.41 26.38
CA PHE A 205 9.23 -4.68 25.68
C PHE A 205 7.71 -4.94 25.53
N GLU A 206 6.93 -4.83 26.60
CA GLU A 206 5.48 -5.02 26.55
C GLU A 206 4.79 -3.98 25.66
N LEU A 207 5.28 -2.75 25.66
CA LEU A 207 4.77 -1.70 24.76
C LEU A 207 5.05 -2.04 23.29
N GLN A 208 6.27 -2.46 22.94
CA GLN A 208 6.65 -2.86 21.59
C GLN A 208 5.88 -4.11 21.15
N LYS A 209 5.74 -5.09 22.02
CA LYS A 209 4.94 -6.30 21.76
C LYS A 209 3.50 -5.96 21.38
N ARG A 210 2.84 -5.05 22.14
CA ARG A 210 1.47 -4.61 21.83
C ARG A 210 1.38 -3.91 20.46
N LYS A 211 2.38 -3.10 20.08
CA LYS A 211 2.42 -2.45 18.78
C LYS A 211 2.54 -3.46 17.65
N VAL A 212 3.45 -4.44 17.79
CA VAL A 212 3.66 -5.50 16.80
C VAL A 212 2.37 -6.33 16.62
N LEU A 213 1.76 -6.80 17.72
CA LEU A 213 0.53 -7.58 17.66
C LEU A 213 -0.62 -6.82 17.00
N ARG A 214 -0.74 -5.52 17.27
CA ARG A 214 -1.72 -4.67 16.59
C ARG A 214 -1.46 -4.59 15.08
N SER A 215 -0.21 -4.43 14.67
CA SER A 215 0.16 -4.38 13.24
C SER A 215 -0.15 -5.71 12.55
N ILE A 216 0.14 -6.84 13.19
CA ILE A 216 -0.17 -8.18 12.67
C ILE A 216 -1.67 -8.35 12.47
N ARG A 217 -2.48 -7.99 13.46
CA ARG A 217 -3.94 -8.04 13.37
C ARG A 217 -4.46 -7.21 12.19
N TYR A 218 -3.89 -6.03 11.94
CA TYR A 218 -4.31 -5.21 10.82
C TYR A 218 -3.86 -5.80 9.47
N ILE A 219 -2.69 -6.44 9.40
CA ILE A 219 -2.24 -7.16 8.20
C ILE A 219 -3.17 -8.33 7.89
N GLU A 220 -3.55 -9.12 8.91
CA GLU A 220 -4.51 -10.21 8.79
C GLU A 220 -5.88 -9.70 8.27
N GLN A 221 -6.40 -8.60 8.85
CA GLN A 221 -7.64 -7.99 8.40
C GLN A 221 -7.55 -7.42 6.98
N GLU A 222 -6.41 -6.81 6.62
CA GLU A 222 -6.18 -6.25 5.28
C GLU A 222 -6.14 -7.32 4.18
N ALA A 223 -5.99 -8.60 4.55
CA ALA A 223 -5.95 -9.72 3.62
C ALA A 223 -7.17 -9.77 2.67
N GLU A 224 -8.37 -9.50 3.17
CA GLU A 224 -9.60 -9.54 2.36
C GLU A 224 -9.67 -8.44 1.28
N VAL A 225 -8.82 -7.41 1.40
CA VAL A 225 -8.76 -6.22 0.53
C VAL A 225 -7.36 -5.98 -0.06
N ALA A 226 -6.49 -7.00 -0.04
CA ALA A 226 -5.13 -6.91 -0.56
C ALA A 226 -5.08 -6.62 -2.07
N ASP A 227 -6.14 -6.97 -2.80
CA ASP A 227 -6.37 -6.68 -4.21
C ASP A 227 -6.98 -5.29 -4.48
N CYS A 228 -7.48 -4.61 -3.42
CA CYS A 228 -8.12 -3.30 -3.57
C CYS A 228 -7.08 -2.18 -3.61
N GLY A 229 -7.07 -1.41 -4.70
CA GLY A 229 -6.17 -0.26 -4.86
C GLY A 229 -6.50 0.92 -3.94
N ASN A 230 -7.77 1.11 -3.62
CA ASN A 230 -8.28 2.25 -2.89
C ASN A 230 -7.95 2.19 -1.39
N LEU A 231 -6.98 3.01 -0.97
CA LEU A 231 -6.71 3.31 0.43
C LEU A 231 -7.34 4.66 0.79
N ILE A 232 -8.21 4.69 1.79
CA ILE A 232 -8.95 5.88 2.20
C ILE A 232 -8.52 6.25 3.62
N LEU A 233 -8.13 7.51 3.80
CA LEU A 233 -7.86 8.09 5.11
C LEU A 233 -9.14 8.78 5.59
N THR A 234 -9.61 8.41 6.78
CA THR A 234 -10.82 9.02 7.33
C THR A 234 -10.63 10.49 7.70
N ASP A 235 -9.43 10.87 8.10
CA ASP A 235 -9.10 12.25 8.46
C ASP A 235 -9.20 13.21 7.26
N ASP A 236 -9.08 12.70 6.03
CA ASP A 236 -9.18 13.51 4.82
C ASP A 236 -10.65 13.85 4.44
N PHE A 237 -11.64 13.16 5.02
CA PHE A 237 -13.06 13.41 4.73
C PHE A 237 -13.52 14.80 5.14
N ASP A 238 -13.07 15.32 6.28
CA ASP A 238 -13.44 16.65 6.77
C ASP A 238 -13.02 17.74 5.77
N SER A 239 -11.76 17.70 5.34
CA SER A 239 -11.23 18.68 4.39
C SER A 239 -11.85 18.56 3.00
N TRP A 240 -12.28 17.36 2.61
CA TRP A 240 -12.79 17.08 1.27
C TRP A 240 -14.29 17.36 1.11
N LEU A 241 -15.10 17.06 2.12
CA LEU A 241 -16.56 17.25 2.08
C LEU A 241 -17.08 18.40 2.96
N ASN A 242 -16.21 19.11 3.70
CA ASN A 242 -16.61 20.11 4.72
C ASN A 242 -17.64 19.58 5.73
N GLN A 243 -17.51 18.32 6.09
CA GLN A 243 -18.44 17.64 7.00
C GLN A 243 -17.74 17.36 8.31
N GLY A 244 -17.92 18.13 9.32
CA GLY A 244 -17.60 17.90 10.75
C GLY A 244 -16.56 16.82 11.10
N SER A 245 -16.59 16.28 12.30
CA SER A 245 -15.64 15.25 12.74
C SER A 245 -15.68 14.00 11.87
N PRO A 246 -14.54 13.53 11.34
CA PRO A 246 -14.49 12.35 10.50
C PRO A 246 -14.94 11.09 11.27
N PRO A 247 -15.65 10.15 10.63
CA PRO A 247 -16.01 8.89 11.25
C PRO A 247 -14.79 8.02 11.51
N SER A 248 -14.87 7.15 12.52
CA SER A 248 -13.80 6.17 12.72
C SER A 248 -13.72 5.20 11.53
N PRO A 249 -12.52 4.71 11.15
CA PRO A 249 -12.40 3.70 10.11
C PRO A 249 -13.28 2.46 10.36
N ASN A 250 -13.42 2.02 11.61
CA ASN A 250 -14.25 0.86 11.94
C ASN A 250 -15.71 1.11 11.61
N LYS A 251 -16.24 2.31 11.88
CA LYS A 251 -17.62 2.66 11.53
C LYS A 251 -17.83 2.66 10.01
N MET A 252 -16.89 3.18 9.25
CA MET A 252 -16.96 3.14 7.78
C MET A 252 -16.92 1.70 7.26
N ILE A 253 -16.05 0.86 7.81
CA ILE A 253 -15.94 -0.57 7.45
C ILE A 253 -17.27 -1.30 7.70
N GLU A 254 -17.88 -1.11 8.86
CA GLU A 254 -19.19 -1.70 9.19
C GLU A 254 -20.25 -1.31 8.15
N LEU A 255 -20.42 -0.02 7.88
CA LEU A 255 -21.43 0.49 6.95
C LEU A 255 -21.19 0.00 5.50
N ILE A 256 -19.94 -0.08 5.08
CA ILE A 256 -19.57 -0.57 3.74
C ILE A 256 -19.84 -2.07 3.63
N LYS A 257 -19.53 -2.85 4.66
CA LYS A 257 -19.82 -4.30 4.71
C LYS A 257 -21.33 -4.57 4.74
N GLU A 258 -22.13 -3.76 5.42
CA GLU A 258 -23.59 -3.82 5.37
C GLU A 258 -24.16 -3.62 3.95
N LYS A 259 -23.43 -2.91 3.08
CA LYS A 259 -23.77 -2.73 1.67
C LYS A 259 -23.27 -3.89 0.76
N GLY A 260 -22.61 -4.89 1.31
CA GLY A 260 -22.14 -6.07 0.59
C GLY A 260 -20.77 -5.93 -0.05
N PHE A 261 -20.01 -4.87 0.27
CA PHE A 261 -18.66 -4.66 -0.23
C PHE A 261 -17.60 -5.11 0.77
N LYS A 262 -16.39 -5.41 0.27
CA LYS A 262 -15.22 -5.68 1.12
C LYS A 262 -14.71 -4.38 1.71
N ALA A 263 -14.35 -4.40 2.97
CA ALA A 263 -13.63 -3.30 3.61
C ALA A 263 -12.85 -3.79 4.83
N ALA A 264 -11.62 -3.33 5.00
CA ALA A 264 -10.80 -3.67 6.15
C ALA A 264 -9.85 -2.54 6.54
N ARG A 265 -9.42 -2.57 7.82
CA ARG A 265 -8.38 -1.67 8.32
C ARG A 265 -7.10 -1.88 7.54
N SER A 266 -6.40 -0.79 7.24
CA SER A 266 -5.04 -0.87 6.75
C SER A 266 -4.03 -0.90 7.89
N HIS A 267 -2.88 -1.52 7.66
CA HIS A 267 -1.78 -1.61 8.64
C HIS A 267 -1.06 -0.27 8.86
N TYR A 268 -1.27 0.72 8.01
CA TYR A 268 -0.66 2.05 8.17
C TYR A 268 -1.06 2.70 9.49
N SER A 269 -0.16 3.53 10.04
CA SER A 269 -0.35 4.20 11.32
C SER A 269 -1.50 5.20 11.34
N LYS A 270 -1.83 5.78 10.18
CA LYS A 270 -2.96 6.73 10.05
C LYS A 270 -4.30 6.01 10.04
N PRO A 271 -5.37 6.64 10.57
CA PRO A 271 -6.73 6.10 10.49
C PRO A 271 -7.15 5.91 9.04
N SER A 272 -7.17 4.64 8.57
CA SER A 272 -7.40 4.31 7.15
C SER A 272 -8.04 2.94 6.99
N PHE A 273 -8.67 2.74 5.85
CA PHE A 273 -9.22 1.46 5.41
C PHE A 273 -9.08 1.30 3.90
N ARG A 274 -9.11 0.04 3.42
CA ARG A 274 -9.23 -0.29 1.99
C ARG A 274 -10.59 -0.87 1.70
N THR A 275 -11.07 -0.69 0.47
CA THR A 275 -12.37 -1.20 0.04
C THR A 275 -12.43 -1.35 -1.48
N ASP A 276 -13.28 -2.27 -1.96
CA ASP A 276 -13.71 -2.39 -3.35
C ASP A 276 -15.02 -1.64 -3.63
N ALA A 277 -15.58 -0.96 -2.63
CA ALA A 277 -16.82 -0.20 -2.81
C ALA A 277 -16.63 0.94 -3.82
N PRO A 278 -17.62 1.18 -4.71
CA PRO A 278 -17.65 2.37 -5.55
C PRO A 278 -17.74 3.63 -4.70
N TRP A 279 -17.27 4.73 -5.27
CA TRP A 279 -17.17 5.99 -4.54
C TRP A 279 -18.51 6.51 -4.03
N ASP A 280 -19.60 6.31 -4.78
CA ASP A 280 -20.96 6.69 -4.36
C ASP A 280 -21.39 6.00 -3.06
N ILE A 281 -21.06 4.72 -2.91
CA ILE A 281 -21.33 3.95 -1.69
C ILE A 281 -20.53 4.49 -0.51
N ILE A 282 -19.26 4.85 -0.74
CA ILE A 282 -18.41 5.44 0.31
C ILE A 282 -19.02 6.76 0.81
N VAL A 283 -19.48 7.63 -0.10
CA VAL A 283 -20.11 8.90 0.23
C VAL A 283 -21.47 8.66 0.95
N GLU A 284 -22.27 7.70 0.49
CA GLU A 284 -23.52 7.34 1.17
C GLU A 284 -23.29 6.87 2.61
N CYS A 285 -22.27 6.01 2.81
CA CYS A 285 -21.88 5.54 4.15
C CYS A 285 -21.38 6.68 5.03
N LEU A 286 -20.59 7.60 4.46
CA LEU A 286 -20.10 8.76 5.18
C LEU A 286 -21.25 9.66 5.66
N ASN A 287 -22.23 9.95 4.80
CA ASN A 287 -23.41 10.75 5.16
C ASN A 287 -24.23 10.08 6.25
N LYS A 288 -24.37 8.75 6.25
CA LYS A 288 -25.05 7.99 7.31
C LYS A 288 -24.29 7.93 8.63
N SER A 289 -22.97 8.11 8.60
CA SER A 289 -22.15 8.09 9.81
C SER A 289 -22.22 9.37 10.63
N GLN A 290 -22.78 10.44 10.06
CA GLN A 290 -22.95 11.73 10.72
C GLN A 290 -24.19 11.69 11.63
N PRO A 291 -24.17 12.30 12.82
CA PRO A 291 -25.38 12.46 13.62
C PRO A 291 -26.41 13.31 12.85
N PRO A 292 -27.70 13.04 12.97
CA PRO A 292 -28.71 13.90 12.39
C PRO A 292 -28.53 15.34 12.90
N MET A 293 -28.51 16.30 11.99
CA MET A 293 -28.46 17.74 12.31
C MET A 293 -29.69 18.15 13.11
#